data_dd77f5e8e36f8971679ce789bdcd8da2
#
_entry.id   dd77f5e8e36f8971679ce789bdcd8da2
#
_cell.length_a   1.000
_cell.length_b   1.000
_cell.length_c   1.000
_cell.angle_alpha   90.00
_cell.angle_beta   90.00
_cell.angle_gamma   90.00
#
_symmetry.space_group_name_H-M   'P 1'
#
loop_
_entity.id
_entity.type
_entity.pdbx_description
1 polymer ?
#
loop_
_entity_poly.entity_id
_entity_poly.type
_entity_poly.pdbx_seq_one_letter_code
_entity_poly.pdbx_strand_id
1 'polypeptide(L)'
;LKNVDNNELNELSELFKIFSNTTRLAIMNSLYEKEKCVLDIANELSMTHSAISHQLSLLKKNRLIKSRRDGKTVYYSLLDSHVLTIIEQGLIHIREK
;
A
#
# COMPACT_ATOMS: atom_id res chain seq x y z
N LEU A 1 4.36 -15.43 18.73
CA LEU A 1 3.62 -14.18 18.87
C LEU A 1 2.86 -14.15 20.17
N LYS A 2 3.63 -14.09 21.24
CA LYS A 2 3.10 -14.01 22.61
C LYS A 2 2.90 -12.54 22.97
N ASN A 3 2.11 -12.33 24.01
CA ASN A 3 1.94 -11.01 24.61
C ASN A 3 1.29 -9.99 23.68
N VAL A 4 0.31 -10.44 22.93
CA VAL A 4 -0.50 -9.57 22.10
C VAL A 4 -1.79 -9.26 22.84
N ASP A 5 -2.04 -7.99 23.14
CA ASP A 5 -3.27 -7.62 23.81
C ASP A 5 -4.42 -7.34 22.84
N ASN A 6 -5.61 -7.13 23.38
CA ASN A 6 -6.79 -6.92 22.56
C ASN A 6 -6.72 -5.63 21.74
N ASN A 7 -6.08 -4.58 22.27
CA ASN A 7 -5.93 -3.33 21.54
C ASN A 7 -5.04 -3.54 20.30
N GLU A 8 -3.96 -4.27 20.47
CA GLU A 8 -3.08 -4.60 19.34
C GLU A 8 -3.77 -5.47 18.31
N LEU A 9 -4.60 -6.43 18.74
CA LEU A 9 -5.37 -7.26 17.82
C LEU A 9 -6.36 -6.42 17.03
N ASN A 10 -7.00 -5.45 17.68
CA ASN A 10 -7.90 -4.53 17.00
C ASN A 10 -7.17 -3.68 15.97
N GLU A 11 -6.01 -3.15 16.32
CA GLU A 11 -5.18 -2.37 15.40
C GLU A 11 -4.73 -3.22 14.21
N LEU A 12 -4.32 -4.45 14.47
CA LEU A 12 -3.91 -5.38 13.42
C LEU A 12 -5.09 -5.69 12.48
N SER A 13 -6.27 -5.89 13.04
CA SER A 13 -7.47 -6.11 12.26
C SER A 13 -7.78 -4.91 11.34
N GLU A 14 -7.66 -3.70 11.86
CA GLU A 14 -7.85 -2.49 11.06
C GLU A 14 -6.82 -2.38 9.94
N LEU A 15 -5.58 -2.75 10.22
CA LEU A 15 -4.52 -2.78 9.21
C LEU A 15 -4.89 -3.75 8.07
N PHE A 16 -5.33 -4.95 8.41
CA PHE A 16 -5.71 -5.93 7.39
C PHE A 16 -6.93 -5.51 6.59
N LYS A 17 -7.83 -4.70 7.15
CA LYS A 17 -8.93 -4.12 6.37
C LYS A 17 -8.41 -3.21 5.26
N ILE A 18 -7.35 -2.45 5.52
CA ILE A 18 -6.75 -1.59 4.50
C ILE A 18 -6.17 -2.44 3.36
N PHE A 19 -5.53 -3.56 3.70
CA PHE A 19 -5.00 -4.48 2.69
C PHE A 19 -6.12 -5.24 1.94
N SER A 20 -7.30 -5.34 2.50
CA SER A 20 -8.40 -6.13 1.95
C SER A 20 -9.16 -5.38 0.86
N ASN A 21 -8.45 -4.94 -0.16
CA ASN A 21 -9.01 -4.19 -1.28
C ASN A 21 -8.09 -4.35 -2.49
N THR A 22 -8.64 -4.85 -3.58
CA THR A 22 -7.87 -5.14 -4.80
C THR A 22 -7.16 -3.92 -5.36
N THR A 23 -7.83 -2.77 -5.38
CA THR A 23 -7.23 -1.54 -5.91
C THR A 23 -6.06 -1.09 -5.06
N ARG A 24 -6.21 -1.11 -3.75
CA ARG A 24 -5.13 -0.72 -2.85
C ARG A 24 -3.94 -1.67 -2.96
N LEU A 25 -4.21 -2.97 -3.07
CA LEU A 25 -3.13 -3.95 -3.28
C LEU A 25 -2.43 -3.71 -4.61
N ALA A 26 -3.18 -3.39 -5.67
CA ALA A 26 -2.60 -3.10 -6.98
C ALA A 26 -1.70 -1.86 -6.93
N ILE A 27 -2.12 -0.83 -6.21
CA ILE A 27 -1.31 0.39 -6.03
C ILE A 27 -0.02 0.05 -5.30
N MET A 28 -0.11 -0.65 -4.18
CA MET A 28 1.08 -1.02 -3.41
C MET A 28 2.02 -1.91 -4.21
N ASN A 29 1.48 -2.84 -4.98
CA ASN A 29 2.28 -3.68 -5.87
C ASN A 29 2.96 -2.86 -6.96
N SER A 30 2.28 -1.85 -7.48
CA SER A 30 2.85 -0.93 -8.46
C SER A 30 4.08 -0.18 -7.91
N LEU A 31 4.14 0.02 -6.62
CA LEU A 31 5.24 0.71 -5.94
C LEU A 31 6.36 -0.23 -5.48
N TYR A 32 6.26 -1.51 -5.83
CA TYR A 32 7.20 -2.53 -5.38
C TYR A 32 8.66 -2.23 -5.77
N GLU A 33 8.90 -1.91 -7.03
CA GLU A 33 10.26 -1.76 -7.54
C GLU A 33 10.80 -0.34 -7.41
N LYS A 34 9.93 0.66 -7.52
CA LYS A 34 10.37 2.05 -7.51
C LYS A 34 9.23 2.97 -7.13
N GLU A 35 9.60 4.18 -6.73
CA GLU A 35 8.63 5.23 -6.49
C GLU A 35 7.97 5.68 -7.79
N LYS A 36 6.74 6.16 -7.70
CA LYS A 36 5.96 6.62 -8.85
C LYS A 36 5.07 7.79 -8.45
N CYS A 37 4.79 8.65 -9.42
CA CYS A 37 3.82 9.71 -9.25
C CYS A 37 2.41 9.21 -9.56
N VAL A 38 1.39 10.01 -9.23
CA VAL A 38 -0.02 9.66 -9.45
C VAL A 38 -0.28 9.32 -10.91
N LEU A 39 0.27 10.12 -11.83
CA LEU A 39 0.05 9.92 -13.27
C LEU A 39 0.52 8.55 -13.72
N ASP A 40 1.71 8.13 -13.29
CA ASP A 40 2.26 6.84 -13.66
C ASP A 40 1.41 5.69 -13.13
N ILE A 41 0.97 5.80 -11.88
CA ILE A 41 0.14 4.76 -11.28
C ILE A 41 -1.23 4.69 -11.99
N ALA A 42 -1.83 5.85 -12.25
CA ALA A 42 -3.13 5.93 -12.93
C ALA A 42 -3.05 5.29 -14.33
N ASN A 43 -1.99 5.59 -15.07
CA ASN A 43 -1.77 5.01 -16.40
C ASN A 43 -1.55 3.49 -16.31
N GLU A 44 -0.72 3.05 -15.38
CA GLU A 44 -0.42 1.63 -15.23
C GLU A 44 -1.67 0.81 -14.88
N LEU A 45 -2.52 1.35 -14.00
CA LEU A 45 -3.70 0.63 -13.52
C LEU A 45 -4.97 0.96 -14.31
N SER A 46 -4.88 1.81 -15.34
CA SER A 46 -6.02 2.25 -16.15
C SER A 46 -7.14 2.83 -15.29
N MET A 47 -6.77 3.67 -14.36
CA MET A 47 -7.71 4.33 -13.44
C MET A 47 -7.59 5.84 -13.55
N THR A 48 -8.61 6.55 -13.06
CA THR A 48 -8.58 8.01 -13.09
C THR A 48 -7.58 8.55 -12.07
N HIS A 49 -7.06 9.73 -12.38
CA HIS A 49 -6.13 10.45 -11.52
C HIS A 49 -6.73 10.66 -10.12
N SER A 50 -8.02 11.08 -10.07
CA SER A 50 -8.67 11.35 -8.80
C SER A 50 -8.90 10.08 -7.97
N ALA A 51 -9.23 8.96 -8.61
CA ALA A 51 -9.41 7.69 -7.90
C ALA A 51 -8.09 7.24 -7.26
N ILE A 52 -6.99 7.33 -7.99
CA ILE A 52 -5.67 6.99 -7.47
C ILE A 52 -5.26 7.93 -6.33
N SER A 53 -5.45 9.25 -6.50
CA SER A 53 -5.12 10.23 -5.46
C SER A 53 -5.88 9.95 -4.17
N HIS A 54 -7.16 9.59 -4.27
CA HIS A 54 -7.98 9.26 -3.11
C HIS A 54 -7.41 8.06 -2.35
N GLN A 55 -7.06 7.00 -3.09
CA GLN A 55 -6.49 5.79 -2.48
C GLN A 55 -5.11 6.04 -1.90
N LEU A 56 -4.28 6.84 -2.56
CA LEU A 56 -2.95 7.18 -2.04
C LEU A 56 -3.05 7.97 -0.73
N SER A 57 -4.02 8.88 -0.63
CA SER A 57 -4.25 9.63 0.60
C SER A 57 -4.61 8.69 1.76
N LEU A 58 -5.46 7.71 1.50
CA LEU A 58 -5.86 6.71 2.49
C LEU A 58 -4.67 5.86 2.93
N LEU A 59 -3.87 5.37 1.97
CA LEU A 59 -2.70 4.56 2.27
C LEU A 59 -1.64 5.33 3.05
N LYS A 60 -1.44 6.61 2.71
CA LYS A 60 -0.48 7.46 3.41
C LYS A 60 -0.93 7.74 4.84
N LYS A 61 -2.22 8.03 5.02
CA LYS A 61 -2.81 8.25 6.35
C LYS A 61 -2.62 7.04 7.25
N ASN A 62 -2.71 5.84 6.68
CA ASN A 62 -2.56 4.59 7.42
C ASN A 62 -1.12 4.09 7.46
N ARG A 63 -0.16 4.92 7.06
CA ARG A 63 1.27 4.68 7.20
C ARG A 63 1.76 3.45 6.45
N LEU A 64 1.20 3.21 5.26
CA LEU A 64 1.64 2.13 4.39
C LEU A 64 2.50 2.63 3.24
N ILE A 65 2.38 3.91 2.91
CA ILE A 65 3.21 4.55 1.91
C ILE A 65 3.72 5.89 2.44
N LYS A 66 4.74 6.40 1.78
CA LYS A 66 5.30 7.73 2.04
C LYS A 66 5.40 8.48 0.72
N SER A 67 5.62 9.77 0.81
CA SER A 67 5.76 10.61 -0.37
C SER A 67 6.93 11.56 -0.21
N ARG A 68 7.48 12.00 -1.35
CA ARG A 68 8.45 13.08 -1.41
C ARG A 68 8.10 13.98 -2.60
N ARG A 69 8.46 15.23 -2.49
CA ARG A 69 8.23 16.20 -3.56
C ARG A 69 9.54 16.48 -4.28
N ASP A 70 9.46 16.51 -5.61
CA ASP A 70 10.57 16.96 -6.45
C ASP A 70 9.98 17.97 -7.44
N GLY A 71 10.22 19.24 -7.20
CA GLY A 71 9.60 20.32 -7.97
C GLY A 71 8.08 20.31 -7.78
N LYS A 72 7.36 20.14 -8.88
CA LYS A 72 5.88 20.10 -8.87
C LYS A 72 5.35 18.68 -8.77
N THR A 73 6.21 17.70 -8.80
CA THR A 73 5.82 16.29 -8.82
C THR A 73 5.98 15.67 -7.44
N VAL A 74 4.97 14.90 -7.02
CA VAL A 74 5.01 14.12 -5.78
C VAL A 74 5.18 12.67 -6.15
N TYR A 75 6.20 12.03 -5.57
CA TYR A 75 6.48 10.60 -5.77
C TYR A 75 6.11 9.82 -4.53
N TYR A 76 5.50 8.67 -4.75
CA TYR A 76 5.05 7.77 -3.69
C TYR A 76 5.87 6.49 -3.69
N SER A 77 6.08 5.93 -2.51
CA SER A 77 6.79 4.66 -2.34
C SER A 77 6.23 3.93 -1.12
N LEU A 78 6.47 2.63 -1.03
CA LEU A 78 6.10 1.89 0.17
C LEU A 78 6.87 2.46 1.36
N LEU A 79 6.23 2.46 2.53
CA LEU A 79 6.82 3.07 3.72
C LEU A 79 8.16 2.43 4.06
N ASP A 80 8.20 1.10 4.05
CA ASP A 80 9.39 0.34 4.38
C ASP A 80 9.26 -1.12 3.91
N SER A 81 10.28 -1.91 4.22
CA SER A 81 10.34 -3.30 3.76
C SER A 81 9.29 -4.21 4.40
N HIS A 82 8.80 -3.90 5.60
CA HIS A 82 7.83 -4.82 6.19
C HIS A 82 6.43 -4.68 5.59
N VAL A 83 6.08 -3.53 5.02
CA VAL A 83 4.84 -3.41 4.22
C VAL A 83 4.92 -4.37 3.03
N LEU A 84 6.06 -4.38 2.35
CA LEU A 84 6.32 -5.27 1.25
C LEU A 84 6.25 -6.74 1.69
N THR A 85 6.85 -7.05 2.84
CA THR A 85 6.87 -8.42 3.36
C THR A 85 5.46 -8.97 3.61
N ILE A 86 4.54 -8.14 4.11
CA ILE A 86 3.16 -8.56 4.33
C ILE A 86 2.52 -9.01 3.01
N ILE A 87 2.69 -8.22 1.96
CA ILE A 87 2.14 -8.55 0.63
C ILE A 87 2.81 -9.81 0.07
N GLU A 88 4.13 -9.90 0.16
CA GLU A 88 4.88 -11.05 -0.34
C GLU A 88 4.47 -12.33 0.34
N GLN A 89 4.34 -12.31 1.66
CA GLN A 89 3.94 -13.51 2.40
C GLN A 89 2.53 -13.96 2.01
N GLY A 90 1.62 -13.02 1.82
CA GLY A 90 0.29 -13.34 1.33
C GLY A 90 0.32 -13.99 -0.05
N LEU A 91 1.12 -13.45 -0.97
CA LEU A 91 1.26 -14.00 -2.33
C LEU A 91 1.87 -15.40 -2.30
N ILE A 92 2.90 -15.61 -1.50
CA ILE A 92 3.52 -16.92 -1.34
C ILE A 92 2.49 -17.93 -0.87
N HIS A 93 1.70 -17.54 0.13
CA HIS A 93 0.69 -18.42 0.71
C HIS A 93 -0.37 -18.85 -0.33
N ILE A 94 -0.92 -17.91 -1.10
CA ILE A 94 -1.97 -18.25 -2.07
C ILE A 94 -1.44 -19.00 -3.29
N ARG A 95 -0.13 -18.93 -3.56
CA ARG A 95 0.52 -19.66 -4.66
C ARG A 95 0.95 -21.08 -4.26
N GLU A 96 0.96 -21.37 -2.99
CA GLU A 96 1.23 -22.73 -2.52
C GLU A 96 0.03 -23.63 -2.81
N LYS A 97 0.31 -24.80 -3.34
CA LYS A 97 -0.75 -25.74 -3.68
C LYS A 97 -0.39 -27.15 -3.26
#